data_4439f5db3aed4046e8ae366835d186dc
#
_entry.id   4439f5db3aed4046e8ae366835d186dc
#
_cell.length_a   1.000
_cell.length_b   1.000
_cell.length_c   1.000
_cell.angle_alpha   90.00
_cell.angle_beta   90.00
_cell.angle_gamma   90.00
#
_symmetry.space_group_name_H-M   'P 1'
#
loop_
_entity.id
_entity.type
_entity.pdbx_description
1 polymer ?
#
loop_
_entity_poly.entity_id
_entity_poly.type
_entity_poly.pdbx_seq_one_letter_code
_entity_poly.pdbx_strand_id
1 'polypeptide(L)'
;SMAHILATAVQHLWPKAKFGVGPVVENGFYYDIDLGKDTLSEEDFNRIEAEMKKIIKEGQDFVRSDKSMEEALKWAKEAKQSYKEELLNDLKRVGTTAAKDIDTEELGLASSGTSKVETVSFYTNGDFVDLCRGPHVASTDKVGAFKLIRVSGAYWRGKEDNPQMQRIYGVAFNTEDDLKKYLNMLEESKKRDHRKLGQELDLFVFSEMVGSGLPLFTPRGTILRNQLVAYSNELREQYGFEQVWSPHITKKDLYEASGHWAK
;
A
#
# COMPACT_ATOMS: atom_id res chain seq x y z
N SER A 1 0.05 -13.32 5.20
CA SER A 1 -0.41 -13.77 6.54
C SER A 1 -0.43 -12.63 7.56
N MET A 2 0.63 -11.80 7.63
CA MET A 2 0.70 -10.67 8.60
C MET A 2 -0.46 -9.67 8.45
N ALA A 3 -0.93 -9.39 7.24
CA ALA A 3 -2.09 -8.54 7.01
C ALA A 3 -3.37 -9.09 7.69
N HIS A 4 -3.58 -10.41 7.64
CA HIS A 4 -4.70 -11.06 8.36
C HIS A 4 -4.52 -11.01 9.88
N ILE A 5 -3.31 -11.23 10.39
CA ILE A 5 -3.03 -11.11 11.83
C ILE A 5 -3.30 -9.68 12.32
N LEU A 6 -2.92 -8.66 11.53
CA LEU A 6 -3.28 -7.28 11.80
C LEU A 6 -4.80 -7.07 11.81
N ALA A 7 -5.50 -7.58 10.80
CA ALA A 7 -6.95 -7.44 10.71
C ALA A 7 -7.66 -8.14 11.88
N THR A 8 -7.21 -9.34 12.27
CA THR A 8 -7.71 -10.04 13.45
C THR A 8 -7.51 -9.23 14.72
N ALA A 9 -6.32 -8.67 14.93
CA ALA A 9 -6.02 -7.82 16.09
C ALA A 9 -6.91 -6.58 16.13
N VAL A 10 -7.12 -5.93 14.97
CA VAL A 10 -8.03 -4.79 14.89
C VAL A 10 -9.47 -5.20 15.14
N GLN A 11 -9.94 -6.35 14.63
CA GLN A 11 -11.29 -6.84 14.90
C GLN A 11 -11.53 -7.10 16.40
N HIS A 12 -10.54 -7.66 17.11
CA HIS A 12 -10.62 -7.86 18.56
C HIS A 12 -10.75 -6.55 19.32
N LEU A 13 -10.01 -5.52 18.90
CA LEU A 13 -9.99 -4.21 19.57
C LEU A 13 -11.16 -3.32 19.15
N TRP A 14 -11.63 -3.46 17.92
CA TRP A 14 -12.77 -2.73 17.34
C TRP A 14 -13.72 -3.70 16.61
N PRO A 15 -14.64 -4.35 17.34
CA PRO A 15 -15.50 -5.40 16.78
C PRO A 15 -16.44 -4.95 15.65
N LYS A 16 -16.61 -3.63 15.47
CA LYS A 16 -17.43 -3.05 14.40
C LYS A 16 -16.63 -2.64 13.17
N ALA A 17 -15.33 -2.88 13.17
CA ALA A 17 -14.46 -2.56 12.05
C ALA A 17 -14.93 -3.25 10.76
N LYS A 18 -14.84 -2.52 9.65
CA LYS A 18 -15.03 -3.08 8.31
C LYS A 18 -13.69 -3.12 7.60
N PHE A 19 -13.50 -4.18 6.85
CA PHE A 19 -12.22 -4.49 6.23
C PHE A 19 -12.30 -4.31 4.71
N GLY A 20 -11.38 -3.51 4.17
CA GLY A 20 -11.17 -3.34 2.75
C GLY A 20 -10.27 -4.42 2.18
N VAL A 21 -9.04 -4.07 1.84
CA VAL A 21 -8.03 -4.97 1.28
C VAL A 21 -6.73 -4.90 2.08
N GLY A 22 -6.00 -6.03 2.09
CA GLY A 22 -4.75 -6.17 2.82
C GLY A 22 -3.65 -6.84 1.99
N PRO A 23 -3.12 -6.17 0.95
CA PRO A 23 -2.07 -6.74 0.11
C PRO A 23 -0.71 -6.79 0.79
N VAL A 24 0.17 -7.57 0.19
CA VAL A 24 1.60 -7.58 0.49
C VAL A 24 2.26 -6.50 -0.37
N VAL A 25 3.17 -5.76 0.21
CA VAL A 25 4.02 -4.78 -0.47
C VAL A 25 5.49 -5.10 -0.21
N GLU A 26 6.40 -4.40 -0.90
CA GLU A 26 7.82 -4.58 -0.69
C GLU A 26 8.19 -4.42 0.79
N ASN A 27 8.83 -5.45 1.35
CA ASN A 27 9.26 -5.55 2.76
C ASN A 27 8.12 -5.49 3.80
N GLY A 28 6.85 -5.61 3.39
CA GLY A 28 5.77 -5.49 4.36
C GLY A 28 4.37 -5.79 3.84
N PHE A 29 3.43 -5.17 4.48
CA PHE A 29 1.99 -5.33 4.25
C PHE A 29 1.24 -4.08 4.69
N TYR A 30 0.02 -3.94 4.23
CA TYR A 30 -0.92 -3.00 4.84
C TYR A 30 -2.33 -3.62 4.93
N TYR A 31 -3.22 -2.94 5.62
CA TYR A 31 -4.65 -3.22 5.59
C TYR A 31 -5.46 -1.93 5.62
N ASP A 32 -6.47 -1.85 4.76
CA ASP A 32 -7.44 -0.77 4.73
C ASP A 32 -8.61 -1.10 5.63
N ILE A 33 -8.86 -0.26 6.61
CA ILE A 33 -9.81 -0.49 7.69
C ILE A 33 -10.72 0.73 7.85
N ASP A 34 -12.01 0.49 7.93
CA ASP A 34 -13.00 1.50 8.26
C ASP A 34 -13.49 1.26 9.68
N LEU A 35 -13.18 2.18 10.58
CA LEU A 35 -13.61 2.17 11.99
C LEU A 35 -14.85 3.04 12.25
N GLY A 36 -15.49 3.54 11.20
CA GLY A 36 -16.64 4.43 11.30
C GLY A 36 -16.24 5.81 11.83
N LYS A 37 -16.56 6.07 13.09
CA LYS A 37 -16.27 7.37 13.74
C LYS A 37 -14.92 7.40 14.45
N ASP A 38 -14.33 6.24 14.71
CA ASP A 38 -13.06 6.12 15.41
C ASP A 38 -11.90 6.37 14.43
N THR A 39 -10.84 6.99 14.94
CA THR A 39 -9.60 7.24 14.17
C THR A 39 -8.42 6.61 14.89
N LEU A 40 -7.51 6.02 14.10
CA LEU A 40 -6.26 5.47 14.59
C LEU A 40 -5.14 6.49 14.44
N SER A 41 -4.25 6.46 15.41
CA SER A 41 -2.97 7.15 15.38
C SER A 41 -1.82 6.16 15.61
N GLU A 42 -0.59 6.62 15.47
CA GLU A 42 0.59 5.79 15.78
C GLU A 42 0.66 5.42 17.29
N GLU A 43 -0.05 6.13 18.16
CA GLU A 43 -0.15 5.83 19.58
C GLU A 43 -0.86 4.48 19.82
N ASP A 44 -1.78 4.09 18.95
CA ASP A 44 -2.51 2.82 19.03
C ASP A 44 -1.65 1.61 18.63
N PHE A 45 -0.51 1.82 17.97
CA PHE A 45 0.33 0.72 17.47
C PHE A 45 0.78 -0.23 18.57
N ASN A 46 1.16 0.28 19.72
CA ASN A 46 1.60 -0.58 20.82
C ASN A 46 0.49 -1.54 21.26
N ARG A 47 -0.76 -1.07 21.28
CA ARG A 47 -1.93 -1.88 21.65
C ARG A 47 -2.25 -2.92 20.56
N ILE A 48 -2.20 -2.50 19.28
CA ILE A 48 -2.45 -3.40 18.15
C ILE A 48 -1.34 -4.46 18.07
N GLU A 49 -0.06 -4.07 18.18
CA GLU A 49 1.07 -4.99 18.17
C GLU A 49 1.05 -6.00 19.33
N ALA A 50 0.59 -5.56 20.50
CA ALA A 50 0.43 -6.47 21.64
C ALA A 50 -0.63 -7.54 21.35
N GLU A 51 -1.76 -7.17 20.75
CA GLU A 51 -2.80 -8.13 20.35
C GLU A 51 -2.31 -9.03 19.20
N MET A 52 -1.60 -8.49 18.20
CA MET A 52 -0.98 -9.29 17.15
C MET A 52 -0.01 -10.33 17.72
N LYS A 53 0.85 -9.96 18.68
CA LYS A 53 1.77 -10.88 19.34
C LYS A 53 1.04 -11.98 20.12
N LYS A 54 -0.10 -11.66 20.72
CA LYS A 54 -0.94 -12.65 21.39
C LYS A 54 -1.52 -13.66 20.38
N ILE A 55 -2.08 -13.20 19.26
CA ILE A 55 -2.58 -14.04 18.18
C ILE A 55 -1.48 -14.95 17.62
N ILE A 56 -0.27 -14.42 17.43
CA ILE A 56 0.90 -15.20 16.99
C ILE A 56 1.23 -16.29 17.99
N LYS A 57 1.23 -15.96 19.28
CA LYS A 57 1.54 -16.93 20.35
C LYS A 57 0.48 -18.03 20.48
N GLU A 58 -0.76 -17.73 20.14
CA GLU A 58 -1.87 -18.70 20.15
C GLU A 58 -1.71 -19.77 19.06
N GLY A 59 -0.96 -19.51 18.00
CA GLY A 59 -0.71 -20.50 16.94
C GLY A 59 -1.99 -20.87 16.16
N GLN A 60 -2.83 -19.87 15.84
CA GLN A 60 -4.07 -20.10 15.09
C GLN A 60 -3.79 -20.58 13.67
N ASP A 61 -4.46 -21.66 13.25
CA ASP A 61 -4.33 -22.20 11.89
C ASP A 61 -4.95 -21.25 10.86
N PHE A 62 -4.31 -21.13 9.68
CA PHE A 62 -4.91 -20.52 8.50
C PHE A 62 -5.65 -21.57 7.68
N VAL A 63 -6.96 -21.57 7.78
CA VAL A 63 -7.81 -22.54 7.10
C VAL A 63 -8.43 -21.94 5.85
N ARG A 64 -8.12 -22.52 4.68
CA ARG A 64 -8.76 -22.18 3.42
C ARG A 64 -10.13 -22.86 3.29
N SER A 65 -11.10 -22.11 2.82
CA SER A 65 -12.40 -22.62 2.39
C SER A 65 -12.82 -21.98 1.08
N ASP A 66 -13.37 -22.76 0.15
CA ASP A 66 -13.93 -22.24 -1.08
C ASP A 66 -15.46 -22.17 -0.92
N LYS A 67 -16.05 -21.05 -1.30
CA LYS A 67 -17.50 -20.78 -1.20
C LYS A 67 -18.04 -20.45 -2.57
N SER A 68 -19.29 -20.83 -2.82
CA SER A 68 -20.04 -20.32 -3.96
C SER A 68 -20.20 -18.78 -3.84
N MET A 69 -20.41 -18.11 -4.96
CA MET A 69 -20.63 -16.66 -4.97
C MET A 69 -21.86 -16.27 -4.11
N GLU A 70 -22.89 -17.11 -4.06
CA GLU A 70 -24.09 -16.88 -3.25
C GLU A 70 -23.80 -16.97 -1.75
N GLU A 71 -23.09 -18.01 -1.32
CA GLU A 71 -22.66 -18.18 0.07
C GLU A 71 -21.71 -17.03 0.50
N ALA A 72 -20.80 -16.61 -0.38
CA ALA A 72 -19.89 -15.51 -0.12
C ALA A 72 -20.63 -14.18 0.09
N LEU A 73 -21.58 -13.86 -0.78
CA LEU A 73 -22.43 -12.67 -0.65
C LEU A 73 -23.30 -12.70 0.62
N LYS A 74 -23.84 -13.89 0.95
CA LYS A 74 -24.61 -14.07 2.19
C LYS A 74 -23.73 -13.80 3.40
N TRP A 75 -22.53 -14.38 3.44
CA TRP A 75 -21.55 -14.15 4.52
C TRP A 75 -21.23 -12.65 4.66
N ALA A 76 -20.92 -11.95 3.56
CA ALA A 76 -20.55 -10.54 3.63
C ALA A 76 -21.66 -9.66 4.22
N LYS A 77 -22.93 -9.98 3.91
CA LYS A 77 -24.10 -9.30 4.48
C LYS A 77 -24.29 -9.60 5.97
N GLU A 78 -24.21 -10.88 6.36
CA GLU A 78 -24.35 -11.31 7.75
C GLU A 78 -23.23 -10.75 8.64
N ALA A 79 -22.00 -10.74 8.13
CA ALA A 79 -20.83 -10.17 8.80
C ALA A 79 -20.78 -8.63 8.70
N LYS A 80 -21.73 -7.97 8.00
CA LYS A 80 -21.82 -6.52 7.78
C LYS A 80 -20.55 -5.94 7.13
N GLN A 81 -19.85 -6.71 6.31
CA GLN A 81 -18.63 -6.33 5.60
C GLN A 81 -18.98 -5.73 4.22
N SER A 82 -19.44 -4.49 4.23
CA SER A 82 -19.95 -3.79 3.03
C SER A 82 -18.91 -3.71 1.91
N TYR A 83 -17.63 -3.51 2.22
CA TYR A 83 -16.55 -3.46 1.23
C TYR A 83 -16.32 -4.83 0.57
N LYS A 84 -16.42 -5.93 1.33
CA LYS A 84 -16.32 -7.29 0.80
C LYS A 84 -17.55 -7.64 -0.05
N GLU A 85 -18.74 -7.17 0.34
CA GLU A 85 -19.96 -7.34 -0.47
C GLU A 85 -19.81 -6.65 -1.82
N GLU A 86 -19.26 -5.43 -1.86
CA GLU A 86 -19.00 -4.68 -3.09
C GLU A 86 -17.98 -5.42 -3.99
N LEU A 87 -16.85 -5.88 -3.42
CA LEU A 87 -15.86 -6.66 -4.16
C LEU A 87 -16.45 -7.95 -4.76
N LEU A 88 -17.28 -8.67 -4.01
CA LEU A 88 -17.95 -9.89 -4.48
C LEU A 88 -18.95 -9.60 -5.60
N ASN A 89 -19.70 -8.50 -5.52
CA ASN A 89 -20.62 -8.08 -6.58
C ASN A 89 -19.87 -7.74 -7.87
N ASP A 90 -18.71 -7.12 -7.78
CA ASP A 90 -17.88 -6.83 -8.95
C ASP A 90 -17.28 -8.11 -9.55
N LEU A 91 -16.79 -9.04 -8.72
CA LEU A 91 -16.36 -10.35 -9.18
C LEU A 91 -17.46 -11.10 -9.93
N LYS A 92 -18.69 -11.04 -9.41
CA LYS A 92 -19.86 -11.66 -10.04
C LYS A 92 -20.21 -11.01 -11.38
N ARG A 93 -20.07 -9.68 -11.48
CA ARG A 93 -20.46 -8.89 -12.65
C ARG A 93 -19.43 -8.93 -13.77
N VAL A 94 -18.16 -8.74 -13.44
CA VAL A 94 -17.07 -8.46 -14.39
C VAL A 94 -15.98 -9.53 -14.40
N GLY A 95 -16.02 -10.47 -13.46
CA GLY A 95 -14.97 -11.49 -13.29
C GLY A 95 -13.68 -10.97 -12.64
N THR A 96 -13.66 -9.68 -12.25
CA THR A 96 -12.51 -9.05 -11.58
C THR A 96 -13.00 -8.02 -10.56
N THR A 97 -12.20 -7.78 -9.52
CA THR A 97 -12.44 -6.70 -8.54
C THR A 97 -11.84 -5.37 -8.97
N ALA A 98 -11.10 -5.36 -10.08
CA ALA A 98 -10.55 -4.13 -10.61
C ALA A 98 -11.68 -3.27 -11.18
N ALA A 99 -11.97 -2.16 -10.52
CA ALA A 99 -12.37 -0.98 -11.25
C ALA A 99 -11.23 -0.64 -12.22
N LYS A 100 -11.50 -0.09 -13.39
CA LYS A 100 -10.51 0.17 -14.46
C LYS A 100 -9.25 0.94 -14.00
N ASP A 101 -9.20 1.40 -12.76
CA ASP A 101 -8.20 2.30 -12.19
C ASP A 101 -7.49 1.73 -10.94
N ILE A 102 -7.73 0.47 -10.56
CA ILE A 102 -7.02 -0.17 -9.44
C ILE A 102 -6.13 -1.25 -10.00
N ASP A 103 -4.84 -1.15 -9.70
CA ASP A 103 -3.84 -2.13 -10.07
C ASP A 103 -4.23 -3.52 -9.54
N THR A 104 -4.55 -4.43 -10.45
CA THR A 104 -5.00 -5.79 -10.14
C THR A 104 -3.91 -6.60 -9.44
N GLU A 105 -2.65 -6.20 -9.57
CA GLU A 105 -1.52 -6.82 -8.89
C GLU A 105 -1.53 -6.49 -7.39
N GLU A 106 -1.89 -5.28 -6.98
CA GLU A 106 -2.01 -4.91 -5.56
C GLU A 106 -3.09 -5.70 -4.81
N LEU A 107 -4.16 -6.09 -5.50
CA LEU A 107 -5.23 -6.90 -4.91
C LEU A 107 -4.94 -8.41 -4.93
N GLY A 108 -3.82 -8.83 -5.53
CA GLY A 108 -3.53 -10.26 -5.73
C GLY A 108 -4.57 -10.99 -6.59
N LEU A 109 -5.33 -10.26 -7.39
CA LEU A 109 -6.41 -10.75 -8.23
C LEU A 109 -5.96 -10.70 -9.69
N ALA A 110 -5.24 -11.71 -10.16
CA ALA A 110 -4.83 -11.79 -11.55
C ALA A 110 -6.05 -11.83 -12.48
N SER A 111 -6.06 -10.93 -13.45
CA SER A 111 -7.02 -10.91 -14.54
C SER A 111 -6.79 -12.13 -15.44
N SER A 112 -7.66 -13.09 -15.41
CA SER A 112 -7.80 -14.06 -16.48
C SER A 112 -9.25 -14.11 -16.91
N GLY A 113 -9.53 -13.42 -18.00
CA GLY A 113 -10.66 -13.70 -18.87
C GLY A 113 -12.06 -13.40 -18.31
N THR A 114 -12.96 -13.12 -19.20
CA THR A 114 -14.40 -12.85 -19.08
C THR A 114 -15.24 -14.03 -18.56
N SER A 115 -14.69 -14.90 -17.71
CA SER A 115 -15.40 -16.05 -17.12
C SER A 115 -16.12 -15.63 -15.85
N LYS A 116 -17.40 -15.98 -15.72
CA LYS A 116 -18.14 -15.84 -14.47
C LYS A 116 -17.39 -16.57 -13.35
N VAL A 117 -17.01 -15.84 -12.31
CA VAL A 117 -16.43 -16.43 -11.10
C VAL A 117 -17.55 -17.11 -10.31
N GLU A 118 -17.56 -18.43 -10.28
CA GLU A 118 -18.58 -19.22 -9.57
C GLU A 118 -18.20 -19.46 -8.11
N THR A 119 -16.91 -19.58 -7.83
CA THR A 119 -16.38 -19.85 -6.48
C THR A 119 -15.29 -18.87 -6.12
N VAL A 120 -15.22 -18.51 -4.85
CA VAL A 120 -14.21 -17.63 -4.27
C VAL A 120 -13.60 -18.24 -3.02
N SER A 121 -12.31 -17.98 -2.80
CA SER A 121 -11.62 -18.51 -1.64
C SER A 121 -11.65 -17.56 -0.45
N PHE A 122 -11.78 -18.15 0.71
CA PHE A 122 -11.70 -17.48 2.01
C PHE A 122 -10.58 -18.10 2.83
N TYR A 123 -10.05 -17.32 3.72
CA TYR A 123 -9.15 -17.80 4.77
C TYR A 123 -9.67 -17.38 6.13
N THR A 124 -9.59 -18.33 7.07
CA THR A 124 -9.98 -18.12 8.48
C THR A 124 -8.77 -18.31 9.36
N ASN A 125 -8.55 -17.43 10.33
CA ASN A 125 -7.66 -17.66 11.45
C ASN A 125 -8.35 -17.16 12.74
N GLY A 126 -8.49 -18.04 13.72
CA GLY A 126 -9.34 -17.77 14.88
C GLY A 126 -10.77 -17.42 14.44
N ASP A 127 -11.26 -16.27 14.93
CA ASP A 127 -12.60 -15.77 14.59
C ASP A 127 -12.62 -14.84 13.37
N PHE A 128 -11.47 -14.52 12.80
CA PHE A 128 -11.36 -13.66 11.61
C PHE A 128 -11.51 -14.46 10.33
N VAL A 129 -12.43 -14.02 9.48
CA VAL A 129 -12.69 -14.62 8.16
C VAL A 129 -12.52 -13.54 7.11
N ASP A 130 -11.74 -13.82 6.07
CA ASP A 130 -11.52 -12.86 4.97
C ASP A 130 -11.62 -13.49 3.58
N LEU A 131 -12.08 -12.69 2.62
CA LEU A 131 -12.02 -12.99 1.20
C LEU A 131 -10.57 -12.85 0.74
N CYS A 132 -9.89 -13.95 0.48
CA CYS A 132 -8.47 -13.97 0.16
C CYS A 132 -8.11 -15.15 -0.72
N ARG A 133 -7.15 -14.95 -1.63
CA ARG A 133 -6.64 -16.01 -2.52
C ARG A 133 -5.53 -16.85 -1.87
N GLY A 134 -4.86 -16.28 -0.86
CA GLY A 134 -3.64 -16.87 -0.31
C GLY A 134 -2.44 -16.78 -1.27
N PRO A 135 -1.38 -17.60 -1.05
CA PRO A 135 -1.28 -18.54 0.06
C PRO A 135 -0.96 -17.87 1.40
N HIS A 136 -1.20 -18.61 2.49
CA HIS A 136 -0.80 -18.23 3.84
C HIS A 136 0.14 -19.27 4.44
N VAL A 137 0.86 -18.90 5.50
CA VAL A 137 1.56 -19.87 6.36
C VAL A 137 0.55 -20.80 7.04
N ALA A 138 0.99 -21.94 7.52
CA ALA A 138 0.09 -22.96 8.12
C ALA A 138 -0.63 -22.41 9.36
N SER A 139 0.08 -21.66 10.19
CA SER A 139 -0.47 -21.08 11.43
C SER A 139 0.22 -19.75 11.78
N THR A 140 -0.39 -18.97 12.64
CA THR A 140 0.08 -17.62 12.99
C THR A 140 1.43 -17.62 13.70
N ASP A 141 1.86 -18.72 14.33
CA ASP A 141 3.17 -18.89 14.97
C ASP A 141 4.33 -19.09 13.95
N LYS A 142 4.03 -19.26 12.68
CA LYS A 142 5.02 -19.41 11.60
C LYS A 142 5.42 -18.11 10.93
N VAL A 143 4.93 -16.98 11.40
CA VAL A 143 5.36 -15.66 10.92
C VAL A 143 6.63 -15.21 11.65
N GLY A 144 7.39 -14.33 11.00
CA GLY A 144 8.60 -13.75 11.59
C GLY A 144 8.34 -12.46 12.37
N ALA A 145 9.41 -11.70 12.54
CA ALA A 145 9.38 -10.41 13.23
C ALA A 145 8.62 -9.35 12.44
N PHE A 146 7.92 -8.45 13.13
CA PHE A 146 7.15 -7.39 12.49
C PHE A 146 7.15 -6.09 13.31
N LYS A 147 6.81 -5.00 12.62
CA LYS A 147 6.57 -3.69 13.25
C LYS A 147 5.52 -2.93 12.45
N LEU A 148 4.58 -2.27 13.13
CA LEU A 148 3.71 -1.27 12.51
C LEU A 148 4.49 0.04 12.39
N ILE A 149 4.43 0.68 11.21
CA ILE A 149 5.32 1.82 10.91
C ILE A 149 4.58 3.11 10.59
N ARG A 150 3.34 3.03 10.13
CA ARG A 150 2.58 4.21 9.70
C ARG A 150 1.10 3.93 9.62
N VAL A 151 0.29 4.95 9.89
CA VAL A 151 -1.12 5.01 9.50
C VAL A 151 -1.33 6.19 8.56
N SER A 152 -2.19 6.04 7.58
CA SER A 152 -2.58 7.12 6.66
C SER A 152 -4.05 6.98 6.25
N GLY A 153 -4.67 8.09 5.86
CA GLY A 153 -5.95 8.04 5.16
C GLY A 153 -5.79 7.43 3.77
N ALA A 154 -6.79 6.68 3.35
CA ALA A 154 -6.89 6.15 2.00
C ALA A 154 -8.37 6.14 1.59
N TYR A 155 -8.71 6.71 0.45
CA TYR A 155 -10.07 6.61 -0.06
C TYR A 155 -10.33 5.22 -0.63
N TRP A 156 -11.48 4.65 -0.33
CA TRP A 156 -11.87 3.36 -0.90
C TRP A 156 -11.76 3.41 -2.43
N ARG A 157 -11.02 2.48 -3.01
CA ARG A 157 -10.71 2.43 -4.45
C ARG A 157 -10.06 3.69 -5.03
N GLY A 158 -9.35 4.45 -4.21
CA GLY A 158 -8.64 5.64 -4.66
C GLY A 158 -9.51 6.81 -5.13
N LYS A 159 -10.83 6.78 -4.90
CA LYS A 159 -11.76 7.82 -5.32
C LYS A 159 -12.14 8.71 -4.14
N GLU A 160 -11.94 10.02 -4.28
CA GLU A 160 -12.20 11.00 -3.21
C GLU A 160 -13.68 11.05 -2.76
N ASP A 161 -14.62 10.68 -3.64
CA ASP A 161 -16.05 10.61 -3.32
C ASP A 161 -16.41 9.38 -2.47
N ASN A 162 -15.51 8.41 -2.36
CA ASN A 162 -15.73 7.20 -1.57
C ASN A 162 -15.36 7.39 -0.11
N PRO A 163 -15.85 6.52 0.80
CA PRO A 163 -15.49 6.57 2.21
C PRO A 163 -13.99 6.56 2.43
N GLN A 164 -13.52 7.41 3.33
CA GLN A 164 -12.13 7.44 3.75
C GLN A 164 -11.88 6.31 4.76
N MET A 165 -10.96 5.43 4.43
CA MET A 165 -10.47 4.36 5.28
C MET A 165 -9.15 4.75 5.93
N GLN A 166 -8.75 4.01 6.93
CA GLN A 166 -7.45 4.13 7.57
C GLN A 166 -6.58 2.96 7.13
N ARG A 167 -5.44 3.27 6.53
CA ARG A 167 -4.47 2.29 6.04
C ARG A 167 -3.33 2.16 7.03
N ILE A 168 -3.23 1.00 7.66
CA ILE A 168 -2.15 0.68 8.59
C ILE A 168 -1.07 -0.08 7.83
N TYR A 169 0.15 0.45 7.85
CA TYR A 169 1.32 -0.20 7.25
C TYR A 169 2.14 -0.91 8.32
N GLY A 170 2.56 -2.11 7.97
CA GLY A 170 3.52 -2.88 8.75
C GLY A 170 4.63 -3.44 7.88
N VAL A 171 5.77 -3.69 8.49
CA VAL A 171 6.89 -4.42 7.89
C VAL A 171 7.04 -5.77 8.56
N ALA A 172 7.51 -6.76 7.81
CA ALA A 172 7.70 -8.11 8.33
C ALA A 172 8.95 -8.75 7.73
N PHE A 173 9.73 -9.39 8.58
CA PHE A 173 10.98 -10.06 8.23
C PHE A 173 11.05 -11.44 8.89
N ASN A 174 11.90 -12.31 8.37
CA ASN A 174 12.07 -13.65 8.94
C ASN A 174 12.70 -13.61 10.34
N THR A 175 13.55 -12.63 10.60
CA THR A 175 14.27 -12.49 11.87
C THR A 175 14.13 -11.09 12.49
N GLU A 176 14.29 -11.01 13.81
CA GLU A 176 14.35 -9.73 14.54
C GLU A 176 15.56 -8.87 14.11
N ASP A 177 16.68 -9.50 13.76
CA ASP A 177 17.87 -8.78 13.30
C ASP A 177 17.65 -8.09 11.95
N ASP A 178 16.96 -8.74 11.02
CA ASP A 178 16.64 -8.15 9.72
C ASP A 178 15.62 -7.02 9.88
N LEU A 179 14.61 -7.20 10.73
CA LEU A 179 13.68 -6.14 11.09
C LEU A 179 14.43 -4.92 11.67
N LYS A 180 15.34 -5.14 12.61
CA LYS A 180 16.12 -4.08 13.24
C LYS A 180 17.01 -3.35 12.23
N LYS A 181 17.69 -4.07 11.35
CA LYS A 181 18.47 -3.46 10.25
C LYS A 181 17.61 -2.58 9.37
N TYR A 182 16.43 -3.05 9.00
CA TYR A 182 15.50 -2.29 8.17
C TYR A 182 14.99 -1.03 8.86
N LEU A 183 14.61 -1.12 10.14
CA LEU A 183 14.15 0.04 10.92
C LEU A 183 15.27 1.09 11.06
N ASN A 184 16.51 0.65 11.32
CA ASN A 184 17.68 1.55 11.35
C ASN A 184 17.90 2.22 9.98
N MET A 185 17.74 1.48 8.88
CA MET A 185 17.83 2.04 7.53
C MET A 185 16.75 3.11 7.29
N LEU A 186 15.51 2.88 7.75
CA LEU A 186 14.44 3.88 7.65
C LEU A 186 14.75 5.14 8.45
N GLU A 187 15.30 5.01 9.65
CA GLU A 187 15.72 6.17 10.46
C GLU A 187 16.84 6.95 9.79
N GLU A 188 17.85 6.26 9.27
CA GLU A 188 18.94 6.88 8.52
C GLU A 188 18.43 7.58 7.24
N SER A 189 17.45 6.97 6.56
CA SER A 189 16.80 7.58 5.39
C SER A 189 16.09 8.90 5.74
N LYS A 190 15.40 8.96 6.89
CA LYS A 190 14.77 10.20 7.38
C LYS A 190 15.80 11.30 7.64
N LYS A 191 16.97 10.98 8.16
CA LYS A 191 18.07 11.94 8.38
C LYS A 191 18.62 12.49 7.07
N ARG A 192 18.57 11.67 6.00
CA ARG A 192 19.05 12.00 4.64
C ARG A 192 17.97 12.51 3.71
N ASP A 193 16.78 12.87 4.23
CA ASP A 193 15.71 13.43 3.41
C ASP A 193 16.22 14.71 2.71
N HIS A 194 16.13 14.73 1.37
CA HIS A 194 16.64 15.83 0.55
C HIS A 194 15.99 17.17 0.89
N ARG A 195 14.74 17.20 1.38
CA ARG A 195 14.05 18.43 1.78
C ARG A 195 14.69 19.02 3.02
N LYS A 196 15.03 18.14 4.00
CA LYS A 196 15.74 18.54 5.21
C LYS A 196 17.16 19.02 4.89
N LEU A 197 17.93 18.17 4.20
CA LEU A 197 19.29 18.48 3.81
C LEU A 197 19.36 19.69 2.87
N GLY A 198 18.39 19.86 1.98
CA GLY A 198 18.30 21.00 1.08
C GLY A 198 18.16 22.33 1.81
N GLN A 199 17.39 22.36 2.89
CA GLN A 199 17.26 23.54 3.76
C GLN A 199 18.52 23.77 4.62
N GLU A 200 19.02 22.72 5.29
CA GLU A 200 20.18 22.81 6.18
C GLU A 200 21.46 23.22 5.45
N LEU A 201 21.62 22.78 4.22
CA LEU A 201 22.80 23.04 3.38
C LEU A 201 22.60 24.23 2.42
N ASP A 202 21.44 24.90 2.48
CA ASP A 202 21.08 26.00 1.58
C ASP A 202 21.26 25.64 0.11
N LEU A 203 20.61 24.54 -0.32
CA LEU A 203 20.70 24.03 -1.70
C LEU A 203 19.60 24.57 -2.60
N PHE A 204 18.40 24.78 -2.07
CA PHE A 204 17.25 25.30 -2.80
C PHE A 204 16.22 25.93 -1.86
N VAL A 205 15.40 26.79 -2.42
CA VAL A 205 14.29 27.44 -1.75
C VAL A 205 13.02 27.30 -2.59
N PHE A 206 11.86 27.41 -1.95
CA PHE A 206 10.56 27.50 -2.61
C PHE A 206 9.97 28.89 -2.47
N SER A 207 9.24 29.34 -3.46
CA SER A 207 8.53 30.61 -3.45
C SER A 207 7.11 30.41 -3.95
N GLU A 208 6.14 30.96 -3.23
CA GLU A 208 4.73 30.95 -3.67
C GLU A 208 4.54 31.66 -5.01
N MET A 209 5.33 32.68 -5.28
CA MET A 209 5.30 33.42 -6.56
C MET A 209 5.73 32.57 -7.75
N VAL A 210 6.58 31.57 -7.54
CA VAL A 210 7.05 30.66 -8.61
C VAL A 210 6.09 29.48 -8.80
N GLY A 211 5.49 29.02 -7.71
CA GLY A 211 4.54 27.92 -7.70
C GLY A 211 5.00 26.72 -6.89
N SER A 212 4.02 25.89 -6.51
CA SER A 212 4.25 24.68 -5.73
C SER A 212 5.05 23.64 -6.52
N GLY A 213 6.02 23.02 -5.85
CA GLY A 213 6.84 21.96 -6.45
C GLY A 213 7.95 22.42 -7.38
N LEU A 214 8.16 23.74 -7.52
CA LEU A 214 9.20 24.35 -8.38
C LEU A 214 10.35 24.91 -7.51
N PRO A 215 11.44 24.14 -7.30
CA PRO A 215 12.56 24.59 -6.48
C PRO A 215 13.41 25.63 -7.22
N LEU A 216 13.80 26.69 -6.50
CA LEU A 216 14.81 27.64 -6.94
C LEU A 216 16.15 27.24 -6.33
N PHE A 217 17.10 26.85 -7.17
CA PHE A 217 18.41 26.42 -6.71
C PHE A 217 19.28 27.64 -6.33
N THR A 218 19.88 27.57 -5.15
CA THR A 218 20.91 28.51 -4.72
C THR A 218 22.21 28.27 -5.50
N PRO A 219 23.24 29.12 -5.36
CA PRO A 219 24.56 28.87 -5.99
C PRO A 219 25.13 27.49 -5.60
N ARG A 220 25.02 27.08 -4.33
CA ARG A 220 25.48 25.77 -3.85
C ARG A 220 24.70 24.62 -4.50
N GLY A 221 23.37 24.73 -4.51
CA GLY A 221 22.49 23.75 -5.14
C GLY A 221 22.72 23.64 -6.63
N THR A 222 22.99 24.77 -7.31
CA THR A 222 23.32 24.81 -8.74
C THR A 222 24.62 24.06 -9.05
N ILE A 223 25.66 24.25 -8.23
CA ILE A 223 26.93 23.52 -8.38
C ILE A 223 26.67 22.02 -8.23
N LEU A 224 25.97 21.58 -7.17
CA LEU A 224 25.66 20.16 -6.94
C LEU A 224 24.85 19.58 -8.11
N ARG A 225 23.81 20.27 -8.57
CA ARG A 225 22.99 19.87 -9.70
C ARG A 225 23.83 19.69 -10.97
N ASN A 226 24.70 20.66 -11.27
CA ASN A 226 25.55 20.60 -12.46
C ASN A 226 26.54 19.43 -12.41
N GLN A 227 27.12 19.13 -11.25
CA GLN A 227 27.99 17.96 -11.07
C GLN A 227 27.22 16.64 -11.31
N LEU A 228 26.00 16.51 -10.78
CA LEU A 228 25.17 15.34 -11.01
C LEU A 228 24.78 15.18 -12.50
N VAL A 229 24.46 16.28 -13.17
CA VAL A 229 24.15 16.26 -14.62
C VAL A 229 25.39 15.85 -15.43
N ALA A 230 26.56 16.42 -15.12
CA ALA A 230 27.81 16.06 -15.79
C ALA A 230 28.14 14.58 -15.63
N TYR A 231 28.08 14.06 -14.41
CA TYR A 231 28.32 12.64 -14.13
C TYR A 231 27.30 11.72 -14.85
N SER A 232 26.02 12.09 -14.83
CA SER A 232 24.99 11.34 -15.53
C SER A 232 25.23 11.31 -17.06
N ASN A 233 25.69 12.40 -17.63
CA ASN A 233 26.03 12.48 -19.05
C ASN A 233 27.25 11.62 -19.38
N GLU A 234 28.31 11.70 -18.58
CA GLU A 234 29.50 10.86 -18.72
C GLU A 234 29.16 9.37 -18.74
N LEU A 235 28.31 8.91 -17.78
CA LEU A 235 27.87 7.52 -17.76
C LEU A 235 27.07 7.14 -19.01
N ARG A 236 26.18 8.00 -19.48
CA ARG A 236 25.38 7.72 -20.69
C ARG A 236 26.24 7.60 -21.92
N GLU A 237 27.23 8.50 -22.10
CA GLU A 237 28.18 8.46 -23.19
C GLU A 237 29.00 7.14 -23.21
N GLN A 238 29.40 6.65 -22.03
CA GLN A 238 30.10 5.36 -21.91
C GLN A 238 29.22 4.18 -22.37
N TYR A 239 27.90 4.28 -22.25
CA TYR A 239 26.94 3.28 -22.73
C TYR A 239 26.46 3.54 -24.17
N GLY A 240 27.00 4.51 -24.86
CA GLY A 240 26.70 4.81 -26.27
C GLY A 240 25.39 5.61 -26.47
N PHE A 241 24.89 6.29 -25.45
CA PHE A 241 23.73 7.19 -25.58
C PHE A 241 24.19 8.53 -26.14
N GLU A 242 23.40 9.08 -27.05
CA GLU A 242 23.59 10.43 -27.60
C GLU A 242 22.67 11.43 -26.92
N GLN A 243 23.16 12.65 -26.69
CA GLN A 243 22.36 13.72 -26.12
C GLN A 243 21.50 14.37 -27.20
N VAL A 244 20.22 14.56 -26.85
CA VAL A 244 19.28 15.35 -27.66
C VAL A 244 18.67 16.48 -26.82
N TRP A 245 18.30 17.55 -27.47
CA TRP A 245 17.60 18.66 -26.84
C TRP A 245 16.17 18.72 -27.33
N SER A 246 15.20 18.52 -26.43
CA SER A 246 13.78 18.66 -26.71
C SER A 246 13.22 19.94 -26.11
N PRO A 247 12.31 20.66 -26.80
CA PRO A 247 11.67 21.85 -26.22
C PRO A 247 10.80 21.48 -25.03
N HIS A 248 10.77 22.36 -24.01
CA HIS A 248 9.91 22.20 -22.83
C HIS A 248 8.45 22.58 -23.10
N ILE A 249 8.19 23.33 -24.17
CA ILE A 249 6.84 23.74 -24.59
C ILE A 249 6.51 23.00 -25.87
N THR A 250 5.35 22.32 -25.87
CA THR A 250 4.87 21.56 -27.01
C THR A 250 3.38 21.76 -27.22
N LYS A 251 2.84 21.27 -28.35
CA LYS A 251 1.43 21.31 -28.64
C LYS A 251 0.66 20.27 -27.80
N LYS A 252 -0.60 20.57 -27.53
CA LYS A 252 -1.54 19.70 -26.83
C LYS A 252 -1.61 18.29 -27.42
N ASP A 253 -1.56 18.18 -28.73
CA ASP A 253 -1.68 16.92 -29.48
C ASP A 253 -0.67 15.85 -29.02
N LEU A 254 0.54 16.25 -28.61
CA LEU A 254 1.55 15.33 -28.07
C LEU A 254 1.10 14.72 -26.75
N TYR A 255 0.48 15.53 -25.87
CA TYR A 255 -0.03 15.07 -24.58
C TYR A 255 -1.26 14.18 -24.75
N GLU A 256 -2.11 14.47 -25.75
CA GLU A 256 -3.25 13.63 -26.11
C GLU A 256 -2.77 12.27 -26.64
N ALA A 257 -1.81 12.27 -27.58
CA ALA A 257 -1.25 11.04 -28.15
C ALA A 257 -0.57 10.14 -27.09
N SER A 258 0.08 10.73 -26.10
CA SER A 258 0.75 10.03 -25.01
C SER A 258 -0.17 9.66 -23.83
N GLY A 259 -1.44 10.08 -23.85
CA GLY A 259 -2.41 9.84 -22.78
C GLY A 259 -2.23 10.70 -21.53
N HIS A 260 -1.26 11.63 -21.50
CA HIS A 260 -1.00 12.48 -20.34
C HIS A 260 -1.99 13.63 -20.17
N TRP A 261 -2.76 13.95 -21.23
CA TRP A 261 -3.77 15.02 -21.18
C TRP A 261 -5.03 14.65 -20.40
N ALA A 262 -5.31 13.35 -20.28
CA ALA A 262 -6.52 12.83 -19.62
C ALA A 262 -6.31 12.45 -18.15
N LYS A 263 -5.10 12.68 -17.61
CA LYS A 263 -4.76 12.35 -16.21
C LYS A 263 -4.77 13.57 -15.32
#